data_0d08e23314c2aa906450b37087dcf9ec
#
_entry.id   0d08e23314c2aa906450b37087dcf9ec
#
_cell.length_a   1.000
_cell.length_b   1.000
_cell.length_c   1.000
_cell.angle_alpha   90.00
_cell.angle_beta   90.00
_cell.angle_gamma   90.00
#
_symmetry.space_group_name_H-M   'P 1'
#
loop_
_entity.id
_entity.type
_entity.pdbx_description
1 polymer ?
#
loop_
_entity_poly.entity_id
_entity_poly.type
_entity_poly.pdbx_seq_one_letter_code
_entity_poly.pdbx_strand_id
1 'polypeptide(L)'
;MNNFKSVSILFPLYKDKKTVKKMILKSNKLLKKMKKKSEIVIVDDGCPEKSGHYARIISKKIKNVKVIFHKKNMGYGAAIKTGLKNCRNEWIFQTDGDAEYDVNDLLKLIKKTKVSDLIVTYRLKKKYKTSRIVISWIYNVILRILFHTKFKDISTGSRLINKKILKKINLISNSPFLGAELAIKSKYKGFKVSEVGIHTYPRTFGSGSSVSFKNILLTIKEMLILFIKIKI
;
A
#
# COMPACT_ATOMS: atom_id res chain seq x y z
N MET A 1 -11.10 -6.70 -24.60
CA MET A 1 -11.85 -6.62 -23.34
C MET A 1 -10.86 -6.57 -22.18
N ASN A 2 -11.12 -5.78 -21.14
CA ASN A 2 -10.21 -5.62 -19.99
C ASN A 2 -10.21 -6.90 -19.15
N ASN A 3 -9.07 -7.58 -19.02
CA ASN A 3 -8.90 -8.78 -18.16
C ASN A 3 -9.03 -8.51 -16.65
N PHE A 4 -9.45 -7.33 -16.25
CA PHE A 4 -9.68 -6.94 -14.86
C PHE A 4 -11.02 -7.48 -14.37
N LYS A 5 -11.00 -8.64 -13.72
CA LYS A 5 -12.21 -9.38 -13.31
C LYS A 5 -12.65 -9.06 -11.89
N SER A 6 -11.72 -8.91 -10.97
CA SER A 6 -12.03 -8.74 -9.56
C SER A 6 -10.95 -7.93 -8.82
N VAL A 7 -11.34 -7.25 -7.73
CA VAL A 7 -10.43 -6.42 -6.93
C VAL A 7 -10.71 -6.45 -5.44
N SER A 8 -9.65 -6.54 -4.65
CA SER A 8 -9.68 -6.27 -3.22
C SER A 8 -9.07 -4.88 -2.96
N ILE A 9 -9.77 -4.01 -2.25
CA ILE A 9 -9.17 -2.77 -1.71
C ILE A 9 -8.63 -3.11 -0.33
N LEU A 10 -7.33 -2.89 -0.14
CA LEU A 10 -6.62 -3.16 1.11
C LEU A 10 -6.10 -1.86 1.71
N PHE A 11 -6.37 -1.63 2.98
CA PHE A 11 -5.70 -0.59 3.75
C PHE A 11 -5.45 -0.99 5.21
N PRO A 12 -4.24 -0.66 5.73
CA PRO A 12 -3.92 -0.80 7.14
C PRO A 12 -4.51 0.35 7.94
N LEU A 13 -4.77 0.14 9.21
CA LEU A 13 -5.23 1.15 10.15
C LEU A 13 -4.32 1.20 11.38
N TYR A 14 -3.84 2.40 11.70
CA TYR A 14 -3.21 2.70 12.98
C TYR A 14 -3.39 4.18 13.31
N LYS A 15 -4.26 4.49 14.30
CA LYS A 15 -4.66 5.86 14.68
C LYS A 15 -5.42 6.63 13.57
N ASP A 16 -6.20 5.90 12.77
CA ASP A 16 -6.97 6.45 11.64
C ASP A 16 -8.49 6.48 11.91
N LYS A 17 -8.92 6.49 13.18
CA LYS A 17 -10.34 6.45 13.56
C LYS A 17 -11.19 7.52 12.88
N LYS A 18 -10.62 8.73 12.68
CA LYS A 18 -11.34 9.86 12.07
C LYS A 18 -11.49 9.75 10.56
N THR A 19 -10.63 9.01 9.87
CA THR A 19 -10.61 8.89 8.40
C THR A 19 -11.23 7.60 7.89
N VAL A 20 -11.22 6.53 8.70
CA VAL A 20 -11.63 5.18 8.27
C VAL A 20 -13.06 5.11 7.74
N LYS A 21 -14.02 5.84 8.34
CA LYS A 21 -15.40 5.91 7.84
C LYS A 21 -15.43 6.41 6.39
N LYS A 22 -14.75 7.53 6.13
CA LYS A 22 -14.65 8.13 4.79
C LYS A 22 -14.04 7.16 3.80
N MET A 23 -12.95 6.46 4.20
CA MET A 23 -12.26 5.48 3.35
C MET A 23 -13.16 4.30 3.01
N ILE A 24 -13.87 3.71 3.97
CA ILE A 24 -14.80 2.60 3.74
C ILE A 24 -15.93 3.01 2.81
N LEU A 25 -16.57 4.16 3.06
CA LEU A 25 -17.70 4.62 2.26
C LEU A 25 -17.30 4.98 0.82
N LYS A 26 -16.17 5.67 0.63
CA LYS A 26 -15.63 5.97 -0.71
C LYS A 26 -15.27 4.69 -1.47
N SER A 27 -14.60 3.75 -0.80
CA SER A 27 -14.25 2.45 -1.39
C SER A 27 -15.50 1.68 -1.83
N ASN A 28 -16.50 1.59 -0.96
CA ASN A 28 -17.75 0.89 -1.26
C ASN A 28 -18.50 1.55 -2.44
N LYS A 29 -18.58 2.90 -2.46
CA LYS A 29 -19.19 3.65 -3.58
C LYS A 29 -18.49 3.36 -4.90
N LEU A 30 -17.14 3.38 -4.91
CA LEU A 30 -16.34 3.07 -6.10
C LEU A 30 -16.58 1.64 -6.58
N LEU A 31 -16.52 0.65 -5.67
CA LEU A 31 -16.67 -0.76 -6.01
C LEU A 31 -18.07 -1.08 -6.55
N LYS A 32 -19.13 -0.48 -5.97
CA LYS A 32 -20.50 -0.59 -6.51
C LYS A 32 -20.61 -0.04 -7.94
N LYS A 33 -19.97 1.13 -8.22
CA LYS A 33 -19.95 1.72 -9.57
C LYS A 33 -19.22 0.84 -10.58
N MET A 34 -18.16 0.14 -10.15
CA MET A 34 -17.37 -0.72 -11.03
C MET A 34 -18.11 -2.00 -11.45
N LYS A 35 -19.14 -2.43 -10.71
CA LYS A 35 -19.93 -3.67 -10.98
C LYS A 35 -19.04 -4.91 -11.18
N LYS A 36 -17.94 -5.01 -10.44
CA LYS A 36 -17.00 -6.15 -10.48
C LYS A 36 -17.02 -6.90 -9.16
N LYS A 37 -16.62 -8.19 -9.18
CA LYS A 37 -16.39 -8.93 -7.94
C LYS A 37 -15.36 -8.20 -7.10
N SER A 38 -15.72 -7.86 -5.86
CA SER A 38 -14.89 -6.97 -5.05
C SER A 38 -15.09 -7.18 -3.55
N GLU A 39 -14.09 -6.75 -2.79
CA GLU A 39 -14.11 -6.72 -1.34
C GLU A 39 -13.25 -5.57 -0.81
N ILE A 40 -13.44 -5.23 0.46
CA ILE A 40 -12.58 -4.32 1.22
C ILE A 40 -11.95 -5.12 2.35
N VAL A 41 -10.63 -5.12 2.44
CA VAL A 41 -9.86 -5.77 3.51
C VAL A 41 -9.16 -4.68 4.32
N ILE A 42 -9.40 -4.68 5.60
CA ILE A 42 -8.88 -3.70 6.55
C ILE A 42 -8.07 -4.44 7.60
N VAL A 43 -6.87 -3.97 7.91
CA VAL A 43 -6.03 -4.55 8.96
C VAL A 43 -5.76 -3.51 10.03
N ASP A 44 -6.31 -3.70 11.21
CA ASP A 44 -5.99 -2.91 12.39
C ASP A 44 -4.70 -3.45 13.00
N ASP A 45 -3.66 -2.63 13.02
CA ASP A 45 -2.34 -3.00 13.52
C ASP A 45 -2.21 -2.74 15.03
N GLY A 46 -3.13 -3.30 15.83
CA GLY A 46 -3.13 -3.14 17.28
C GLY A 46 -3.32 -1.68 17.69
N CYS A 47 -4.27 -0.99 17.07
CA CYS A 47 -4.50 0.44 17.26
C CYS A 47 -5.05 0.76 18.66
N PRO A 48 -4.36 1.59 19.49
CA PRO A 48 -4.85 1.96 20.81
C PRO A 48 -6.13 2.80 20.77
N GLU A 49 -6.39 3.52 19.67
CA GLU A 49 -7.59 4.34 19.46
C GLU A 49 -8.79 3.52 18.96
N LYS A 50 -8.68 2.18 18.91
CA LYS A 50 -9.74 1.26 18.48
C LYS A 50 -10.27 1.57 17.05
N SER A 51 -9.39 2.00 16.13
CA SER A 51 -9.77 2.33 14.73
C SER A 51 -10.43 1.15 14.02
N GLY A 52 -9.93 -0.07 14.22
CA GLY A 52 -10.51 -1.28 13.65
C GLY A 52 -11.88 -1.64 14.23
N HIS A 53 -12.11 -1.42 15.52
CA HIS A 53 -13.44 -1.63 16.11
C HIS A 53 -14.47 -0.68 15.49
N TYR A 54 -14.08 0.58 15.31
CA TYR A 54 -14.92 1.55 14.60
C TYR A 54 -15.17 1.16 13.14
N ALA A 55 -14.13 0.69 12.44
CA ALA A 55 -14.28 0.13 11.11
C ALA A 55 -15.26 -1.05 11.07
N ARG A 56 -15.19 -1.97 12.03
CA ARG A 56 -16.09 -3.13 12.16
C ARG A 56 -17.54 -2.70 12.34
N ILE A 57 -17.82 -1.68 13.17
CA ILE A 57 -19.17 -1.15 13.37
C ILE A 57 -19.74 -0.62 12.05
N ILE A 58 -18.96 0.20 11.33
CA ILE A 58 -19.39 0.76 10.04
C ILE A 58 -19.63 -0.35 9.01
N SER A 59 -18.79 -1.36 9.03
CA SER A 59 -18.81 -2.47 8.07
C SER A 59 -20.00 -3.40 8.24
N LYS A 60 -20.68 -3.43 9.40
CA LYS A 60 -21.90 -4.24 9.61
C LYS A 60 -22.98 -3.97 8.58
N LYS A 61 -23.05 -2.73 8.05
CA LYS A 61 -24.04 -2.29 7.03
C LYS A 61 -23.53 -2.40 5.59
N ILE A 62 -22.32 -2.94 5.38
CA ILE A 62 -21.68 -2.98 4.06
C ILE A 62 -21.23 -4.41 3.78
N LYS A 63 -21.76 -5.00 2.71
CA LYS A 63 -21.36 -6.35 2.28
C LYS A 63 -19.89 -6.36 1.83
N ASN A 64 -19.22 -7.51 1.99
CA ASN A 64 -17.86 -7.76 1.51
C ASN A 64 -16.77 -6.87 2.14
N VAL A 65 -16.93 -6.49 3.41
CA VAL A 65 -15.88 -5.84 4.20
C VAL A 65 -15.36 -6.81 5.26
N LYS A 66 -14.04 -7.02 5.27
CA LYS A 66 -13.34 -7.85 6.25
C LYS A 66 -12.42 -6.96 7.08
N VAL A 67 -12.55 -7.02 8.40
CA VAL A 67 -11.66 -6.34 9.35
C VAL A 67 -10.88 -7.38 10.13
N ILE A 68 -9.55 -7.28 10.10
CA ILE A 68 -8.60 -8.18 10.75
C ILE A 68 -7.89 -7.38 11.82
N PHE A 69 -7.61 -8.00 12.97
CA PHE A 69 -6.97 -7.35 14.11
C PHE A 69 -5.65 -8.03 14.42
N HIS A 70 -4.60 -7.25 14.57
CA HIS A 70 -3.39 -7.68 15.26
C HIS A 70 -3.56 -7.50 16.77
N LYS A 71 -3.00 -8.41 17.55
CA LYS A 71 -3.03 -8.32 19.03
C LYS A 71 -2.23 -7.12 19.56
N LYS A 72 -1.20 -6.70 18.84
CA LYS A 72 -0.32 -5.55 19.13
C LYS A 72 0.17 -4.92 17.83
N ASN A 73 0.75 -3.72 17.93
CA ASN A 73 1.39 -3.09 16.78
C ASN A 73 2.58 -3.93 16.29
N MET A 74 2.48 -4.43 15.08
CA MET A 74 3.49 -5.25 14.40
C MET A 74 4.24 -4.48 13.29
N GLY A 75 3.81 -3.26 13.00
CA GLY A 75 4.36 -2.38 11.97
C GLY A 75 3.60 -2.42 10.64
N TYR A 76 3.77 -1.34 9.89
CA TYR A 76 3.07 -1.11 8.63
C TYR A 76 3.20 -2.28 7.64
N GLY A 77 4.42 -2.77 7.43
CA GLY A 77 4.67 -3.87 6.51
C GLY A 77 4.01 -5.18 6.97
N ALA A 78 3.97 -5.45 8.27
CA ALA A 78 3.28 -6.61 8.81
C ALA A 78 1.77 -6.53 8.57
N ALA A 79 1.15 -5.36 8.77
CA ALA A 79 -0.26 -5.14 8.49
C ALA A 79 -0.57 -5.33 7.00
N ILE A 80 0.25 -4.80 6.09
CA ILE A 80 0.09 -5.01 4.66
C ILE A 80 0.23 -6.51 4.31
N LYS A 81 1.25 -7.21 4.81
CA LYS A 81 1.41 -8.66 4.54
C LYS A 81 0.19 -9.46 4.99
N THR A 82 -0.33 -9.17 6.19
CA THR A 82 -1.56 -9.79 6.68
C THR A 82 -2.72 -9.52 5.74
N GLY A 83 -2.88 -8.29 5.27
CA GLY A 83 -3.91 -7.91 4.33
C GLY A 83 -3.78 -8.59 2.98
N LEU A 84 -2.59 -8.59 2.38
CA LEU A 84 -2.30 -9.25 1.10
C LEU A 84 -2.65 -10.75 1.14
N LYS A 85 -2.30 -11.44 2.23
CA LYS A 85 -2.62 -12.86 2.45
C LYS A 85 -4.13 -13.11 2.53
N ASN A 86 -4.89 -12.15 3.03
CA ASN A 86 -6.34 -12.26 3.25
C ASN A 86 -7.20 -11.75 2.08
N CYS A 87 -6.62 -11.08 1.09
CA CYS A 87 -7.31 -10.66 -0.12
C CYS A 87 -7.63 -11.87 -1.01
N ARG A 88 -8.88 -11.96 -1.51
CA ARG A 88 -9.36 -13.10 -2.30
C ARG A 88 -9.31 -12.87 -3.80
N ASN A 89 -9.40 -11.61 -4.23
CA ASN A 89 -9.55 -11.25 -5.63
C ASN A 89 -8.22 -11.27 -6.40
N GLU A 90 -8.32 -11.25 -7.73
CA GLU A 90 -7.18 -11.29 -8.65
C GLU A 90 -6.26 -10.08 -8.50
N TRP A 91 -6.84 -8.91 -8.35
CA TRP A 91 -6.10 -7.67 -8.16
C TRP A 91 -6.29 -7.13 -6.75
N ILE A 92 -5.23 -6.56 -6.19
CA ILE A 92 -5.24 -5.96 -4.86
C ILE A 92 -4.82 -4.50 -5.00
N PHE A 93 -5.75 -3.60 -4.74
CA PHE A 93 -5.46 -2.18 -4.63
C PHE A 93 -5.12 -1.86 -3.18
N GLN A 94 -3.83 -1.72 -2.91
CA GLN A 94 -3.34 -1.25 -1.62
C GLN A 94 -3.41 0.28 -1.59
N THR A 95 -3.88 0.85 -0.49
CA THR A 95 -3.86 2.29 -0.20
C THR A 95 -3.78 2.50 1.32
N ASP A 96 -3.43 3.70 1.78
CA ASP A 96 -3.37 3.99 3.22
C ASP A 96 -4.74 4.40 3.78
N GLY A 97 -4.95 4.15 5.08
CA GLY A 97 -6.22 4.44 5.78
C GLY A 97 -6.42 5.91 6.17
N ASP A 98 -5.39 6.74 6.00
CA ASP A 98 -5.32 8.14 6.44
C ASP A 98 -5.93 9.16 5.46
N ALA A 99 -6.44 8.68 4.32
CA ALA A 99 -6.99 9.48 3.24
C ALA A 99 -5.98 10.44 2.54
N GLU A 100 -4.67 10.21 2.67
CA GLU A 100 -3.66 10.91 1.84
C GLU A 100 -3.80 10.56 0.35
N TYR A 101 -4.36 9.39 0.03
CA TYR A 101 -4.59 8.90 -1.35
C TYR A 101 -6.08 8.82 -1.66
N ASP A 102 -6.45 9.12 -2.90
CA ASP A 102 -7.83 8.93 -3.35
C ASP A 102 -8.05 7.51 -3.86
N VAL A 103 -9.03 6.81 -3.30
CA VAL A 103 -9.40 5.46 -3.78
C VAL A 103 -9.83 5.45 -5.24
N ASN A 104 -10.28 6.58 -5.81
CA ASN A 104 -10.61 6.69 -7.23
C ASN A 104 -9.37 6.60 -8.14
N ASP A 105 -8.15 6.76 -7.61
CA ASP A 105 -6.94 6.52 -8.39
C ASP A 105 -6.85 5.07 -8.89
N LEU A 106 -7.55 4.12 -8.26
CA LEU A 106 -7.73 2.76 -8.77
C LEU A 106 -8.14 2.76 -10.24
N LEU A 107 -9.03 3.67 -10.66
CA LEU A 107 -9.49 3.75 -12.07
C LEU A 107 -8.35 4.11 -13.05
N LYS A 108 -7.37 4.90 -12.60
CA LYS A 108 -6.17 5.20 -13.39
C LYS A 108 -5.25 4.00 -13.50
N LEU A 109 -5.06 3.27 -12.39
CA LEU A 109 -4.17 2.11 -12.32
C LEU A 109 -4.71 0.94 -13.16
N ILE A 110 -6.02 0.70 -13.15
CA ILE A 110 -6.66 -0.36 -13.95
C ILE A 110 -6.34 -0.25 -15.44
N LYS A 111 -6.16 0.95 -15.98
CA LYS A 111 -5.80 1.14 -17.39
C LYS A 111 -4.47 0.48 -17.77
N LYS A 112 -3.58 0.22 -16.79
CA LYS A 112 -2.27 -0.43 -16.99
C LYS A 112 -2.28 -1.93 -16.78
N THR A 113 -3.38 -2.54 -16.32
CA THR A 113 -3.45 -4.00 -16.03
C THR A 113 -3.29 -4.89 -17.26
N LYS A 114 -3.48 -4.37 -18.46
CA LYS A 114 -3.23 -5.11 -19.71
C LYS A 114 -1.74 -5.38 -19.97
N VAL A 115 -0.88 -4.49 -19.51
CA VAL A 115 0.56 -4.50 -19.84
C VAL A 115 1.46 -4.66 -18.62
N SER A 116 0.90 -4.70 -17.41
CA SER A 116 1.67 -4.76 -16.18
C SER A 116 1.03 -5.64 -15.13
N ASP A 117 1.85 -6.28 -14.33
CA ASP A 117 1.48 -7.15 -13.22
C ASP A 117 1.46 -6.40 -11.89
N LEU A 118 2.28 -5.35 -11.79
CA LEU A 118 2.34 -4.43 -10.67
C LEU A 118 2.30 -3.00 -11.19
N ILE A 119 1.41 -2.20 -10.65
CA ILE A 119 1.34 -0.77 -10.94
C ILE A 119 1.62 -0.02 -9.63
N VAL A 120 2.80 0.58 -9.55
CA VAL A 120 3.18 1.47 -8.44
C VAL A 120 2.79 2.90 -8.77
N THR A 121 2.65 3.72 -7.76
CA THR A 121 2.34 5.13 -7.97
C THR A 121 3.53 6.02 -7.62
N TYR A 122 3.57 7.22 -8.19
CA TYR A 122 4.47 8.28 -7.77
C TYR A 122 3.68 9.58 -7.58
N ARG A 123 4.17 10.43 -6.66
CA ARG A 123 3.51 11.70 -6.35
C ARG A 123 3.86 12.75 -7.40
N LEU A 124 2.83 13.33 -8.04
CA LEU A 124 3.01 14.43 -9.01
C LEU A 124 3.51 15.70 -8.31
N LYS A 125 2.97 16.00 -7.12
CA LYS A 125 3.45 17.10 -6.27
C LYS A 125 3.57 16.61 -4.83
N LYS A 126 4.71 16.85 -4.19
CA LYS A 126 4.95 16.51 -2.78
C LYS A 126 4.57 17.71 -1.91
N LYS A 127 3.41 17.66 -1.26
CA LYS A 127 2.92 18.69 -0.35
C LYS A 127 3.28 18.36 1.10
N TYR A 128 4.58 18.25 1.39
CA TYR A 128 5.10 17.94 2.73
C TYR A 128 6.13 18.98 3.17
N LYS A 129 6.51 18.95 4.46
CA LYS A 129 7.65 19.72 4.96
C LYS A 129 8.92 19.37 4.16
N THR A 130 9.76 20.35 3.91
CA THR A 130 10.98 20.21 3.10
C THR A 130 11.86 19.05 3.57
N SER A 131 12.04 18.88 4.89
CA SER A 131 12.79 17.75 5.46
C SER A 131 12.28 16.39 5.00
N ARG A 132 10.95 16.18 4.97
CA ARG A 132 10.35 14.93 4.49
C ARG A 132 10.55 14.72 2.99
N ILE A 133 10.58 15.80 2.21
CA ILE A 133 10.87 15.75 0.77
C ILE A 133 12.31 15.30 0.54
N VAL A 134 13.28 15.89 1.27
CA VAL A 134 14.70 15.53 1.19
C VAL A 134 14.93 14.06 1.59
N ILE A 135 14.39 13.62 2.71
CA ILE A 135 14.49 12.22 3.16
C ILE A 135 13.93 11.26 2.10
N SER A 136 12.75 11.59 1.54
CA SER A 136 12.17 10.78 0.47
C SER A 136 13.02 10.78 -0.80
N TRP A 137 13.68 11.88 -1.13
CA TRP A 137 14.59 11.97 -2.28
C TRP A 137 15.83 11.11 -2.08
N ILE A 138 16.51 11.26 -0.93
CA ILE A 138 17.67 10.43 -0.56
C ILE A 138 17.31 8.96 -0.62
N TYR A 139 16.20 8.57 -0.02
CA TYR A 139 15.71 7.20 -0.04
C TYR A 139 15.56 6.64 -1.47
N ASN A 140 14.93 7.40 -2.37
CA ASN A 140 14.76 6.96 -3.76
C ASN A 140 16.08 6.92 -4.53
N VAL A 141 17.04 7.82 -4.24
CA VAL A 141 18.41 7.80 -4.82
C VAL A 141 19.14 6.52 -4.40
N ILE A 142 19.14 6.20 -3.10
CA ILE A 142 19.79 4.98 -2.58
C ILE A 142 19.19 3.74 -3.23
N LEU A 143 17.87 3.64 -3.36
CA LEU A 143 17.22 2.51 -3.99
C LEU A 143 17.58 2.36 -5.47
N ARG A 144 17.73 3.47 -6.19
CA ARG A 144 18.17 3.45 -7.60
C ARG A 144 19.58 2.93 -7.74
N ILE A 145 20.49 3.35 -6.86
CA ILE A 145 21.90 2.91 -6.86
C ILE A 145 22.00 1.42 -6.49
N LEU A 146 21.40 1.03 -5.35
CA LEU A 146 21.56 -0.34 -4.83
C LEU A 146 20.86 -1.40 -5.71
N PHE A 147 19.70 -1.09 -6.25
CA PHE A 147 18.86 -2.07 -6.95
C PHE A 147 18.71 -1.79 -8.45
N HIS A 148 19.49 -0.86 -9.01
CA HIS A 148 19.43 -0.46 -10.42
C HIS A 148 17.98 -0.21 -10.91
N THR A 149 17.16 0.42 -10.06
CA THR A 149 15.77 0.73 -10.37
C THR A 149 15.65 2.09 -11.06
N LYS A 150 14.62 2.25 -11.90
CA LYS A 150 14.31 3.52 -12.57
C LYS A 150 13.04 4.16 -12.01
N PHE A 151 12.58 3.76 -10.80
CA PHE A 151 11.36 4.29 -10.22
C PHE A 151 11.49 5.77 -9.85
N LYS A 152 10.44 6.55 -10.17
CA LYS A 152 10.38 7.98 -9.86
C LYS A 152 10.22 8.22 -8.35
N ASP A 153 9.28 7.51 -7.72
CA ASP A 153 9.02 7.60 -6.28
C ASP A 153 8.31 6.34 -5.78
N ILE A 154 9.07 5.40 -5.25
CA ILE A 154 8.53 4.11 -4.78
C ILE A 154 8.01 4.17 -3.34
N SER A 155 8.17 5.32 -2.67
CA SER A 155 7.81 5.50 -1.26
C SER A 155 6.31 5.77 -1.03
N THR A 156 5.47 5.63 -2.06
CA THR A 156 4.01 5.82 -1.95
C THR A 156 3.33 4.62 -1.30
N GLY A 157 2.24 4.85 -0.57
CA GLY A 157 1.39 3.80 0.01
C GLY A 157 0.37 3.21 -0.97
N SER A 158 0.24 3.76 -2.18
CA SER A 158 -0.80 3.34 -3.15
C SER A 158 -0.21 2.53 -4.31
N ARG A 159 -0.80 1.35 -4.59
CA ARG A 159 -0.39 0.47 -5.69
C ARG A 159 -1.46 -0.55 -6.05
N LEU A 160 -1.41 -1.07 -7.28
CA LEU A 160 -2.28 -2.14 -7.75
C LEU A 160 -1.44 -3.37 -8.08
N ILE A 161 -1.72 -4.48 -7.42
CA ILE A 161 -0.90 -5.69 -7.37
C ILE A 161 -1.71 -6.85 -7.96
N ASN A 162 -1.20 -7.52 -8.99
CA ASN A 162 -1.76 -8.80 -9.40
C ASN A 162 -1.36 -9.87 -8.38
N LYS A 163 -2.35 -10.60 -7.85
CA LYS A 163 -2.14 -11.61 -6.81
C LYS A 163 -1.16 -12.73 -7.22
N LYS A 164 -0.96 -12.97 -8.53
CA LYS A 164 0.01 -13.95 -9.02
C LYS A 164 1.46 -13.65 -8.56
N ILE A 165 1.79 -12.36 -8.35
CA ILE A 165 3.10 -11.94 -7.82
C ILE A 165 3.35 -12.58 -6.45
N LEU A 166 2.34 -12.56 -5.57
CA LEU A 166 2.46 -13.06 -4.19
C LEU A 166 2.69 -14.58 -4.10
N LYS A 167 2.44 -15.31 -5.20
CA LYS A 167 2.77 -16.74 -5.29
C LYS A 167 4.24 -17.00 -5.61
N LYS A 168 4.95 -16.00 -6.15
CA LYS A 168 6.33 -16.13 -6.64
C LYS A 168 7.36 -15.37 -5.81
N ILE A 169 6.90 -14.45 -4.96
CA ILE A 169 7.78 -13.66 -4.10
C ILE A 169 7.37 -13.79 -2.63
N ASN A 170 8.38 -13.87 -1.77
CA ASN A 170 8.19 -13.82 -0.32
C ASN A 170 8.58 -12.42 0.20
N LEU A 171 7.64 -11.73 0.85
CA LEU A 171 7.84 -10.41 1.45
C LEU A 171 8.24 -10.56 2.90
N ILE A 172 9.41 -10.02 3.26
CA ILE A 172 10.00 -10.17 4.60
C ILE A 172 9.89 -8.90 5.44
N SER A 173 9.89 -7.72 4.83
CA SER A 173 9.91 -6.44 5.53
C SER A 173 8.68 -6.19 6.38
N ASN A 174 8.88 -5.54 7.53
CA ASN A 174 7.82 -5.08 8.43
C ASN A 174 7.71 -3.56 8.48
N SER A 175 8.73 -2.85 7.97
CA SER A 175 8.76 -1.39 7.85
C SER A 175 8.03 -0.89 6.58
N PRO A 176 7.95 0.43 6.38
CA PRO A 176 7.49 1.03 5.12
C PRO A 176 8.30 0.59 3.88
N PHE A 177 9.48 0.02 4.05
CA PHE A 177 10.29 -0.55 2.97
C PHE A 177 9.58 -1.67 2.20
N LEU A 178 8.58 -2.33 2.79
CA LEU A 178 7.80 -3.40 2.14
C LEU A 178 7.34 -3.02 0.73
N GLY A 179 6.96 -1.75 0.53
CA GLY A 179 6.52 -1.27 -0.78
C GLY A 179 7.61 -1.31 -1.85
N ALA A 180 8.81 -0.92 -1.48
CA ALA A 180 9.98 -0.99 -2.34
C ALA A 180 10.42 -2.46 -2.54
N GLU A 181 10.46 -3.26 -1.48
CA GLU A 181 10.74 -4.69 -1.55
C GLU A 181 9.84 -5.40 -2.56
N LEU A 182 8.52 -5.16 -2.50
CA LEU A 182 7.56 -5.72 -3.44
C LEU A 182 7.92 -5.38 -4.90
N ALA A 183 8.18 -4.11 -5.19
CA ALA A 183 8.47 -3.67 -6.56
C ALA A 183 9.82 -4.16 -7.05
N ILE A 184 10.85 -4.13 -6.22
CA ILE A 184 12.19 -4.62 -6.53
C ILE A 184 12.12 -6.13 -6.83
N LYS A 185 11.59 -6.93 -5.90
CA LYS A 185 11.45 -8.38 -6.11
C LYS A 185 10.59 -8.73 -7.30
N SER A 186 9.51 -7.99 -7.55
CA SER A 186 8.68 -8.20 -8.74
C SER A 186 9.49 -8.02 -10.02
N LYS A 187 10.28 -6.94 -10.12
CA LYS A 187 11.14 -6.70 -11.27
C LYS A 187 12.20 -7.79 -11.45
N TYR A 188 12.88 -8.20 -10.37
CA TYR A 188 13.88 -9.27 -10.43
C TYR A 188 13.30 -10.64 -10.82
N LYS A 189 12.02 -10.88 -10.52
CA LYS A 189 11.29 -12.10 -10.92
C LYS A 189 10.63 -11.97 -12.31
N GLY A 190 10.98 -10.96 -13.09
CA GLY A 190 10.51 -10.78 -14.47
C GLY A 190 9.07 -10.27 -14.61
N PHE A 191 8.42 -9.83 -13.53
CA PHE A 191 7.10 -9.23 -13.62
C PHE A 191 7.17 -7.84 -14.25
N LYS A 192 6.16 -7.51 -15.07
CA LYS A 192 6.04 -6.18 -15.68
C LYS A 192 5.54 -5.17 -14.65
N VAL A 193 6.34 -4.14 -14.40
CA VAL A 193 6.02 -3.07 -13.43
C VAL A 193 5.86 -1.74 -14.17
N SER A 194 4.74 -1.05 -13.93
CA SER A 194 4.47 0.30 -14.46
C SER A 194 4.31 1.30 -13.32
N GLU A 195 4.49 2.58 -13.66
CA GLU A 195 4.27 3.70 -12.76
C GLU A 195 3.12 4.58 -13.23
N VAL A 196 2.32 5.10 -12.29
CA VAL A 196 1.24 6.04 -12.54
C VAL A 196 1.35 7.23 -11.60
N GLY A 197 1.32 8.44 -12.15
CA GLY A 197 1.32 9.68 -11.37
C GLY A 197 -0.03 9.91 -10.69
N ILE A 198 0.01 10.21 -9.38
CA ILE A 198 -1.18 10.52 -8.60
C ILE A 198 -1.00 11.81 -7.81
N HIS A 199 -2.11 12.45 -7.46
CA HIS A 199 -2.13 13.54 -6.50
C HIS A 199 -2.23 12.99 -5.08
N THR A 200 -1.56 13.63 -4.14
CA THR A 200 -1.69 13.34 -2.71
C THR A 200 -2.31 14.53 -2.00
N TYR A 201 -3.06 14.24 -0.96
CA TYR A 201 -3.76 15.21 -0.15
C TYR A 201 -3.09 15.34 1.22
N PRO A 202 -3.11 16.51 1.83
CA PRO A 202 -2.63 16.66 3.19
C PRO A 202 -3.40 15.71 4.13
N ARG A 203 -2.67 15.06 5.04
CA ARG A 203 -3.29 14.27 6.10
C ARG A 203 -4.15 15.20 6.96
N THR A 204 -5.42 14.87 7.08
CA THR A 204 -6.38 15.70 7.84
C THR A 204 -6.29 15.47 9.34
N PHE A 205 -5.77 14.29 9.77
CA PHE A 205 -5.68 13.91 11.19
C PHE A 205 -4.45 13.03 11.45
N GLY A 206 -3.89 13.13 12.66
CA GLY A 206 -2.78 12.32 13.12
C GLY A 206 -1.41 12.75 12.57
N SER A 207 -0.34 12.35 13.26
CA SER A 207 1.04 12.50 12.82
C SER A 207 1.49 11.23 12.09
N GLY A 208 2.08 11.37 10.90
CA GLY A 208 2.60 10.22 10.15
C GLY A 208 3.77 9.55 10.91
N SER A 209 3.64 8.27 11.21
CA SER A 209 4.68 7.50 11.90
C SER A 209 5.78 6.95 10.98
N SER A 210 5.60 7.04 9.66
CA SER A 210 6.52 6.43 8.67
C SER A 210 7.95 7.00 8.71
N VAL A 211 8.13 8.23 9.19
CA VAL A 211 9.43 8.93 9.26
C VAL A 211 9.98 8.95 10.71
N SER A 212 9.50 8.09 11.60
CA SER A 212 10.10 7.94 12.92
C SER A 212 11.52 7.35 12.81
N PHE A 213 12.42 7.74 13.72
CA PHE A 213 13.80 7.25 13.76
C PHE A 213 13.87 5.71 13.75
N LYS A 214 13.01 5.06 14.53
CA LYS A 214 12.88 3.60 14.56
C LYS A 214 12.54 3.01 13.17
N ASN A 215 11.59 3.62 12.45
CA ASN A 215 11.21 3.15 11.11
C ASN A 215 12.30 3.40 10.07
N ILE A 216 13.07 4.48 10.20
CA ILE A 216 14.21 4.78 9.32
C ILE A 216 15.28 3.70 9.50
N LEU A 217 15.71 3.42 10.75
CA LEU A 217 16.70 2.39 11.03
C LEU A 217 16.25 0.99 10.55
N LEU A 218 15.00 0.64 10.81
CA LEU A 218 14.44 -0.63 10.36
C LEU A 218 14.41 -0.72 8.83
N THR A 219 14.03 0.37 8.15
CA THR A 219 14.04 0.47 6.68
C THR A 219 15.45 0.26 6.12
N ILE A 220 16.46 0.90 6.69
CA ILE A 220 17.86 0.73 6.27
C ILE A 220 18.30 -0.72 6.46
N LYS A 221 18.04 -1.30 7.62
CA LYS A 221 18.37 -2.71 7.91
C LYS A 221 17.72 -3.65 6.89
N GLU A 222 16.43 -3.52 6.65
CA GLU A 222 15.69 -4.38 5.73
C GLU A 222 16.15 -4.19 4.27
N MET A 223 16.51 -2.98 3.89
CA MET A 223 17.07 -2.65 2.58
C MET A 223 18.42 -3.34 2.36
N LEU A 224 19.33 -3.31 3.35
CA LEU A 224 20.62 -4.00 3.29
C LEU A 224 20.45 -5.53 3.23
N ILE A 225 19.54 -6.08 4.04
CA ILE A 225 19.22 -7.52 3.98
C ILE A 225 18.72 -7.91 2.58
N LEU A 226 17.86 -7.10 1.98
CA LEU A 226 17.37 -7.38 0.64
C LEU A 226 18.49 -7.29 -0.39
N PHE A 227 19.36 -6.29 -0.29
CA PHE A 227 20.49 -6.10 -1.20
C PHE A 227 21.43 -7.31 -1.22
N ILE A 228 21.78 -7.81 -0.03
CA ILE A 228 22.62 -9.02 0.08
C ILE A 228 21.91 -10.23 -0.56
N LYS A 229 20.61 -10.45 -0.24
CA LYS A 229 19.84 -11.59 -0.76
C LYS A 229 19.57 -11.59 -2.26
N ILE A 230 19.63 -10.44 -2.92
CA ILE A 230 19.45 -10.35 -4.38
C ILE A 230 20.76 -10.55 -5.12
N LYS A 231 21.92 -10.27 -4.49
CA LYS A 231 23.25 -10.47 -5.09
C LYS A 231 23.77 -11.90 -4.99
N ILE A 232 23.21 -12.70 -4.08
CA ILE A 232 23.47 -14.13 -3.92
C ILE A 232 22.48 -14.93 -4.77
#